data_7b88239188c05ae0995c1da4b8fbceeb
#
_entry.id   7b88239188c05ae0995c1da4b8fbceeb
#
_cell.length_a   1.000
_cell.length_b   1.000
_cell.length_c   1.000
_cell.angle_alpha   90.00
_cell.angle_beta   90.00
_cell.angle_gamma   90.00
#
_symmetry.space_group_name_H-M   'P 1'
#
loop_
_entity.id
_entity.type
_entity.pdbx_description
1 polymer ?
#
loop_
_entity_poly.entity_id
_entity_poly.type
_entity_poly.pdbx_seq_one_letter_code
_entity_poly.pdbx_strand_id
1 'polypeptide(L)'
;PAIAEESVAAGHIPEISGARFWLIDPLDGTKEFIKKNGDFTVNIGLVEDHTPIAGAVYRPVSDTLWIGADGVGAWRIDGDGETALAVRTADTDQGLTVIASASHRSPELEAYIDNLPKVARSISRGSSLKFCLIADGEADVYPRLSPTMEWDTAAGHAVVAAAGGRVETPDGAPLLYK
;
A
#
# COMPACT_ATOMS: atom_id res chain seq x y z
N PRO A 1 6.55 10.53 -17.72
CA PRO A 1 7.84 10.21 -17.05
C PRO A 1 7.63 9.12 -16.02
N ALA A 2 8.73 8.43 -15.62
CA ALA A 2 8.72 7.42 -14.57
C ALA A 2 9.80 7.77 -13.52
N ILE A 3 9.41 7.75 -12.26
CA ILE A 3 10.32 7.88 -11.12
C ILE A 3 10.46 6.50 -10.51
N ALA A 4 11.67 5.94 -10.52
CA ALA A 4 11.97 4.64 -9.95
C ALA A 4 13.02 4.80 -8.84
N GLU A 5 12.88 4.02 -7.74
CA GLU A 5 13.77 4.09 -6.59
C GLU A 5 15.25 4.02 -6.97
N GLU A 6 15.68 3.02 -7.74
CA GLU A 6 17.08 2.84 -8.12
C GLU A 6 17.58 3.96 -9.04
N SER A 7 16.71 4.51 -9.90
CA SER A 7 17.05 5.66 -10.73
C SER A 7 17.31 6.90 -9.89
N VAL A 8 16.47 7.14 -8.89
CA VAL A 8 16.64 8.25 -7.95
C VAL A 8 17.89 8.05 -7.09
N ALA A 9 18.13 6.84 -6.60
CA ALA A 9 19.34 6.49 -5.84
C ALA A 9 20.62 6.68 -6.67
N ALA A 10 20.55 6.48 -8.00
CA ALA A 10 21.63 6.74 -8.94
C ALA A 10 21.74 8.22 -9.37
N GLY A 11 20.91 9.11 -8.81
CA GLY A 11 20.91 10.55 -9.13
C GLY A 11 20.12 10.93 -10.38
N HIS A 12 19.37 10.00 -10.97
CA HIS A 12 18.52 10.25 -12.14
C HIS A 12 17.09 10.53 -11.72
N ILE A 13 16.77 11.81 -11.48
CA ILE A 13 15.43 12.26 -11.15
C ILE A 13 14.83 12.90 -12.41
N PRO A 14 13.82 12.27 -13.05
CA PRO A 14 13.21 12.84 -14.23
C PRO A 14 12.42 14.10 -13.88
N GLU A 15 12.42 15.06 -14.79
CA GLU A 15 11.56 16.22 -14.68
C GLU A 15 10.11 15.82 -14.94
N ILE A 16 9.21 16.12 -13.99
CA ILE A 16 7.78 15.90 -14.14
C ILE A 16 7.19 17.14 -14.80
N SER A 17 7.04 17.11 -16.12
CA SER A 17 6.52 18.21 -16.93
C SER A 17 5.03 18.11 -17.24
N GLY A 18 4.33 17.12 -16.75
CA GLY A 18 2.90 16.86 -17.02
C GLY A 18 2.15 16.35 -15.80
N ALA A 19 0.83 16.30 -15.93
CA ALA A 19 -0.08 15.85 -14.88
C ALA A 19 0.08 14.37 -14.53
N ARG A 20 0.65 13.56 -15.44
CA ARG A 20 0.77 12.10 -15.28
C ARG A 20 2.22 11.65 -15.16
N PHE A 21 2.51 10.78 -14.18
CA PHE A 21 3.79 10.11 -14.03
C PHE A 21 3.65 8.75 -13.35
N TRP A 22 4.65 7.89 -13.57
CA TRP A 22 4.75 6.59 -12.92
C TRP A 22 5.66 6.67 -11.70
N LEU A 23 5.26 6.00 -10.63
CA LEU A 23 6.06 5.71 -9.45
C LEU A 23 6.33 4.21 -9.41
N ILE A 24 7.60 3.82 -9.38
CA ILE A 24 8.01 2.42 -9.50
C ILE A 24 8.98 2.08 -8.37
N ASP A 25 8.65 1.04 -7.63
CA ASP A 25 9.57 0.37 -6.73
C ASP A 25 9.76 -1.08 -7.21
N PRO A 26 10.90 -1.40 -7.82
CA PRO A 26 11.18 -2.74 -8.33
C PRO A 26 11.38 -3.78 -7.22
N LEU A 27 11.68 -3.36 -5.98
CA LEU A 27 11.93 -4.26 -4.85
C LEU A 27 11.58 -3.59 -3.50
N ASP A 28 10.30 -3.36 -3.25
CA ASP A 28 9.83 -2.93 -1.93
C ASP A 28 9.98 -4.06 -0.90
N GLY A 29 10.60 -3.74 0.21
CA GLY A 29 10.90 -4.70 1.26
C GLY A 29 12.26 -5.37 1.07
N THR A 30 13.32 -4.62 0.75
CA THR A 30 14.69 -5.12 0.62
C THR A 30 15.16 -5.90 1.85
N LYS A 31 14.78 -5.50 3.07
CA LYS A 31 15.08 -6.24 4.31
C LYS A 31 14.41 -7.61 4.33
N GLU A 32 13.18 -7.70 3.89
CA GLU A 32 12.39 -8.92 3.80
C GLU A 32 12.95 -9.85 2.72
N PHE A 33 13.38 -9.28 1.59
CA PHE A 33 14.06 -10.01 0.53
C PHE A 33 15.38 -10.65 1.03
N ILE A 34 16.23 -9.88 1.72
CA ILE A 34 17.49 -10.39 2.31
C ILE A 34 17.21 -11.49 3.35
N LYS A 35 16.16 -11.33 4.17
CA LYS A 35 15.75 -12.34 5.17
C LYS A 35 15.04 -13.55 4.54
N LYS A 36 14.72 -13.51 3.27
CA LYS A 36 14.01 -14.58 2.53
C LYS A 36 12.67 -14.97 3.16
N ASN A 37 11.97 -14.02 3.78
CA ASN A 37 10.67 -14.27 4.41
C ASN A 37 9.47 -14.17 3.44
N GLY A 38 9.72 -13.71 2.21
CA GLY A 38 8.72 -13.64 1.15
C GLY A 38 7.77 -12.45 1.21
N ASP A 39 7.98 -11.49 2.11
CA ASP A 39 7.16 -10.30 2.26
C ASP A 39 7.74 -9.09 1.49
N PHE A 40 8.11 -9.30 0.23
CA PHE A 40 8.58 -8.25 -0.67
C PHE A 40 7.72 -8.20 -1.94
N THR A 41 7.65 -7.02 -2.55
CA THR A 41 6.78 -6.75 -3.70
C THR A 41 7.46 -5.92 -4.77
N VAL A 42 6.90 -5.95 -5.98
CA VAL A 42 7.17 -4.99 -7.06
C VAL A 42 5.96 -4.06 -7.13
N ASN A 43 6.18 -2.75 -7.13
CA ASN A 43 5.12 -1.77 -7.12
C ASN A 43 5.19 -0.87 -8.34
N ILE A 44 4.06 -0.68 -9.02
CA ILE A 44 3.93 0.25 -10.15
C ILE A 44 2.64 1.05 -9.93
N GLY A 45 2.77 2.36 -9.72
CA GLY A 45 1.65 3.28 -9.53
C GLY A 45 1.63 4.34 -10.63
N LEU A 46 0.46 4.64 -11.17
CA LEU A 46 0.22 5.77 -12.06
C LEU A 46 -0.47 6.88 -11.29
N VAL A 47 0.16 8.04 -11.25
CA VAL A 47 -0.37 9.26 -10.62
C VAL A 47 -0.82 10.23 -11.69
N GLU A 48 -1.97 10.85 -11.50
CA GLU A 48 -2.50 11.96 -12.27
C GLU A 48 -3.00 13.05 -11.32
N ASP A 49 -2.61 14.29 -11.57
CA ASP A 49 -3.03 15.45 -10.75
C ASP A 49 -2.92 15.16 -9.24
N HIS A 50 -1.74 14.68 -8.82
CA HIS A 50 -1.40 14.34 -7.44
C HIS A 50 -2.14 13.13 -6.84
N THR A 51 -2.99 12.44 -7.60
CA THR A 51 -3.78 11.30 -7.12
C THR A 51 -3.37 10.00 -7.84
N PRO A 52 -3.14 8.89 -7.14
CA PRO A 52 -2.90 7.61 -7.78
C PRO A 52 -4.20 7.10 -8.42
N ILE A 53 -4.19 6.96 -9.75
CA ILE A 53 -5.35 6.54 -10.53
C ILE A 53 -5.31 5.08 -10.96
N ALA A 54 -4.13 4.46 -10.96
CA ALA A 54 -4.00 3.02 -11.21
C ALA A 54 -2.76 2.48 -10.46
N GLY A 55 -2.82 1.22 -10.08
CA GLY A 55 -1.72 0.57 -9.38
C GLY A 55 -1.67 -0.93 -9.60
N ALA A 56 -0.45 -1.47 -9.53
CA ALA A 56 -0.15 -2.88 -9.54
C ALA A 56 0.86 -3.18 -8.42
N VAL A 57 0.54 -4.13 -7.57
CA VAL A 57 1.40 -4.68 -6.52
C VAL A 57 1.58 -6.16 -6.79
N TYR A 58 2.79 -6.59 -7.07
CA TYR A 58 3.09 -7.99 -7.39
C TYR A 58 3.96 -8.63 -6.32
N ARG A 59 3.55 -9.77 -5.82
CA ARG A 59 4.32 -10.62 -4.88
C ARG A 59 4.94 -11.79 -5.62
N PRO A 60 6.25 -11.76 -5.93
CA PRO A 60 6.89 -12.81 -6.74
C PRO A 60 6.87 -14.20 -6.12
N VAL A 61 6.95 -14.29 -4.79
CA VAL A 61 7.04 -15.59 -4.08
C VAL A 61 5.79 -16.44 -4.22
N SER A 62 4.63 -15.82 -4.34
CA SER A 62 3.33 -16.50 -4.48
C SER A 62 2.70 -16.31 -5.85
N ASP A 63 3.41 -15.65 -6.77
CA ASP A 63 2.88 -15.28 -8.09
C ASP A 63 1.48 -14.63 -7.99
N THR A 64 1.37 -13.67 -7.06
CA THR A 64 0.11 -12.98 -6.78
C THR A 64 0.21 -11.53 -7.18
N LEU A 65 -0.74 -11.07 -7.96
CA LEU A 65 -0.85 -9.69 -8.44
C LEU A 65 -2.14 -9.04 -7.90
N TRP A 66 -2.01 -7.89 -7.27
CA TRP A 66 -3.12 -6.98 -6.96
C TRP A 66 -3.07 -5.82 -7.93
N ILE A 67 -4.19 -5.55 -8.59
CA ILE A 67 -4.34 -4.41 -9.50
C ILE A 67 -5.59 -3.62 -9.14
N GLY A 68 -5.55 -2.32 -9.39
CA GLY A 68 -6.70 -1.44 -9.20
C GLY A 68 -6.59 -0.21 -10.08
N ALA A 69 -7.74 0.29 -10.53
CA ALA A 69 -7.82 1.54 -11.29
C ALA A 69 -9.10 2.29 -10.92
N ASP A 70 -8.98 3.62 -10.87
CA ASP A 70 -10.09 4.52 -10.56
C ASP A 70 -11.25 4.34 -11.54
N GLY A 71 -12.48 4.25 -11.01
CA GLY A 71 -13.70 4.04 -11.80
C GLY A 71 -13.82 2.66 -12.45
N VAL A 72 -12.82 1.77 -12.30
CA VAL A 72 -12.83 0.41 -12.89
C VAL A 72 -13.03 -0.65 -11.81
N GLY A 73 -12.29 -0.59 -10.72
CA GLY A 73 -12.32 -1.55 -9.62
C GLY A 73 -10.94 -2.12 -9.30
N ALA A 74 -10.91 -3.11 -8.43
CA ALA A 74 -9.68 -3.78 -8.02
C ALA A 74 -9.83 -5.31 -8.07
N TRP A 75 -8.73 -6.01 -8.37
CA TRP A 75 -8.67 -7.47 -8.47
C TRP A 75 -7.37 -8.01 -7.89
N ARG A 76 -7.47 -9.23 -7.33
CA ARG A 76 -6.33 -10.11 -7.07
C ARG A 76 -6.33 -11.22 -8.11
N ILE A 77 -5.15 -11.47 -8.67
CA ILE A 77 -4.89 -12.52 -9.67
C ILE A 77 -3.80 -13.42 -9.09
N ASP A 78 -4.09 -14.71 -8.99
CA ASP A 78 -3.18 -15.74 -8.45
C ASP A 78 -3.41 -17.08 -9.14
N GLY A 79 -2.83 -18.18 -8.59
CA GLY A 79 -2.98 -19.51 -9.14
C GLY A 79 -4.41 -20.06 -9.17
N ASP A 80 -5.32 -19.49 -8.37
CA ASP A 80 -6.73 -19.85 -8.31
C ASP A 80 -7.59 -19.01 -9.29
N GLY A 81 -7.00 -18.00 -9.93
CA GLY A 81 -7.64 -17.15 -10.93
C GLY A 81 -7.78 -15.70 -10.49
N GLU A 82 -8.84 -15.03 -10.96
CA GLU A 82 -9.11 -13.62 -10.72
C GLU A 82 -10.24 -13.46 -9.69
N THR A 83 -9.99 -12.66 -8.66
CA THR A 83 -10.94 -12.34 -7.60
C THR A 83 -11.13 -10.83 -7.51
N ALA A 84 -12.37 -10.35 -7.67
CA ALA A 84 -12.69 -8.94 -7.44
C ALA A 84 -12.53 -8.58 -5.97
N LEU A 85 -11.94 -7.43 -5.71
CA LEU A 85 -11.61 -6.95 -4.36
C LEU A 85 -12.62 -5.89 -3.89
N ALA A 86 -12.95 -5.96 -2.60
CA ALA A 86 -13.65 -4.90 -1.90
C ALA A 86 -13.16 -4.84 -0.45
N VAL A 87 -12.88 -3.65 0.03
CA VAL A 87 -12.58 -3.46 1.45
C VAL A 87 -13.80 -3.87 2.28
N ARG A 88 -13.57 -4.43 3.46
CA ARG A 88 -14.67 -4.73 4.37
C ARG A 88 -15.13 -3.50 5.14
N THR A 89 -16.38 -3.48 5.55
CA THR A 89 -16.87 -2.51 6.52
C THR A 89 -16.30 -2.85 7.90
N ALA A 90 -15.59 -1.91 8.51
CA ALA A 90 -15.04 -2.09 9.85
C ALA A 90 -16.15 -2.24 10.90
N ASP A 91 -16.06 -3.29 11.72
CA ASP A 91 -16.98 -3.54 12.85
C ASP A 91 -16.29 -3.16 14.15
N THR A 92 -16.58 -1.97 14.65
CA THR A 92 -15.99 -1.44 15.89
C THR A 92 -16.46 -2.18 17.14
N ASP A 93 -17.62 -2.85 17.12
CA ASP A 93 -18.15 -3.60 18.26
C ASP A 93 -17.42 -4.94 18.42
N GLN A 94 -17.16 -5.63 17.33
CA GLN A 94 -16.35 -6.84 17.34
C GLN A 94 -14.86 -6.53 17.47
N GLY A 95 -14.42 -5.39 16.98
CA GLY A 95 -13.06 -4.88 17.06
C GLY A 95 -12.28 -5.00 15.76
N LEU A 96 -11.38 -4.06 15.60
CA LEU A 96 -10.60 -3.86 14.39
C LEU A 96 -9.45 -4.85 14.26
N THR A 97 -9.16 -5.26 13.03
CA THR A 97 -7.89 -5.88 12.65
C THR A 97 -6.95 -4.78 12.14
N VAL A 98 -5.85 -4.56 12.86
CA VAL A 98 -4.84 -3.54 12.55
C VAL A 98 -3.62 -4.20 11.93
N ILE A 99 -3.12 -3.64 10.84
CA ILE A 99 -1.82 -4.04 10.28
C ILE A 99 -0.76 -3.10 10.81
N ALA A 100 0.29 -3.67 11.42
CA ALA A 100 1.44 -2.92 11.87
C ALA A 100 2.73 -3.48 11.26
N SER A 101 3.70 -2.61 10.99
CA SER A 101 5.02 -3.07 10.58
C SER A 101 5.75 -3.72 11.74
N ALA A 102 6.36 -4.88 11.52
CA ALA A 102 7.24 -5.50 12.52
C ALA A 102 8.53 -4.67 12.76
N SER A 103 8.94 -3.89 11.77
CA SER A 103 10.25 -3.20 11.73
C SER A 103 10.16 -1.70 12.08
N HIS A 104 8.96 -1.12 12.16
CA HIS A 104 8.76 0.33 12.30
C HIS A 104 7.73 0.65 13.39
N ARG A 105 7.88 0.05 14.56
CA ARG A 105 7.10 0.43 15.73
C ARG A 105 7.71 1.67 16.38
N SER A 106 6.89 2.67 16.64
CA SER A 106 7.28 3.88 17.35
C SER A 106 6.26 4.18 18.47
N PRO A 107 6.65 4.95 19.50
CA PRO A 107 5.71 5.36 20.55
C PRO A 107 4.47 6.06 20.00
N GLU A 108 4.61 6.85 18.93
CA GLU A 108 3.50 7.56 18.28
C GLU A 108 2.54 6.58 17.60
N LEU A 109 3.07 5.53 16.96
CA LEU A 109 2.25 4.49 16.33
C LEU A 109 1.50 3.68 17.39
N GLU A 110 2.14 3.32 18.49
CA GLU A 110 1.46 2.61 19.60
C GLU A 110 0.36 3.49 20.18
N ALA A 111 0.63 4.78 20.44
CA ALA A 111 -0.36 5.71 20.93
C ALA A 111 -1.54 5.89 19.96
N TYR A 112 -1.29 5.88 18.64
CA TYR A 112 -2.37 5.89 17.65
C TYR A 112 -3.22 4.64 17.73
N ILE A 113 -2.61 3.46 17.82
CA ILE A 113 -3.32 2.17 17.92
C ILE A 113 -4.12 2.09 19.22
N ASP A 114 -3.58 2.57 20.34
CA ASP A 114 -4.25 2.59 21.65
C ASP A 114 -5.48 3.51 21.67
N ASN A 115 -5.53 4.51 20.80
CA ASN A 115 -6.68 5.40 20.63
C ASN A 115 -7.75 4.87 19.67
N LEU A 116 -7.51 3.76 18.97
CA LEU A 116 -8.54 3.12 18.15
C LEU A 116 -9.64 2.54 19.06
N PRO A 117 -10.90 2.43 18.56
CA PRO A 117 -12.03 1.98 19.40
C PRO A 117 -11.76 0.65 20.12
N LYS A 118 -11.58 -0.41 19.42
CA LYS A 118 -11.26 -1.74 19.95
C LYS A 118 -10.40 -2.47 18.93
N VAL A 119 -9.23 -2.92 19.33
CA VAL A 119 -8.38 -3.74 18.48
C VAL A 119 -8.55 -5.20 18.88
N ALA A 120 -9.14 -6.01 18.01
CA ALA A 120 -9.32 -7.45 18.22
C ALA A 120 -8.12 -8.26 17.74
N ARG A 121 -7.43 -7.78 16.71
CA ARG A 121 -6.31 -8.50 16.08
C ARG A 121 -5.26 -7.54 15.54
N SER A 122 -4.00 -7.92 15.66
CA SER A 122 -2.88 -7.25 15.01
C SER A 122 -2.18 -8.22 14.05
N ILE A 123 -1.97 -7.78 12.81
CA ILE A 123 -1.24 -8.52 11.77
C ILE A 123 0.06 -7.79 11.49
N SER A 124 1.15 -8.54 11.35
CA SER A 124 2.44 -7.99 10.92
C SER A 124 2.77 -8.48 9.51
N ARG A 125 3.09 -7.54 8.61
CA ARG A 125 3.55 -7.81 7.24
C ARG A 125 4.61 -6.81 6.82
N GLY A 126 5.46 -7.21 5.87
CA GLY A 126 6.40 -6.34 5.17
C GLY A 126 5.78 -5.66 3.96
N SER A 127 6.51 -4.75 3.34
CA SER A 127 6.25 -4.10 2.05
C SER A 127 4.82 -3.55 1.83
N SER A 128 4.45 -3.35 0.60
CA SER A 128 3.11 -2.94 0.15
C SER A 128 2.03 -4.02 0.31
N LEU A 129 2.37 -5.23 0.76
CA LEU A 129 1.39 -6.26 1.13
C LEU A 129 0.41 -5.78 2.19
N LYS A 130 0.75 -4.77 2.97
CA LYS A 130 -0.14 -4.16 3.95
C LYS A 130 -1.35 -3.48 3.30
N PHE A 131 -1.16 -2.82 2.15
CA PHE A 131 -2.27 -2.29 1.34
C PHE A 131 -3.11 -3.41 0.74
N CYS A 132 -2.46 -4.48 0.27
CA CYS A 132 -3.15 -5.63 -0.31
C CYS A 132 -4.11 -6.27 0.70
N LEU A 133 -3.70 -6.44 1.96
CA LEU A 133 -4.57 -6.99 3.02
C LEU A 133 -5.78 -6.09 3.33
N ILE A 134 -5.65 -4.78 3.20
CA ILE A 134 -6.80 -3.86 3.28
C ILE A 134 -7.73 -4.08 2.09
N ALA A 135 -7.21 -4.12 0.88
CA ALA A 135 -7.99 -4.31 -0.34
C ALA A 135 -8.68 -5.69 -0.40
N ASP A 136 -8.03 -6.74 0.11
CA ASP A 136 -8.60 -8.10 0.25
C ASP A 136 -9.73 -8.17 1.32
N GLY A 137 -9.93 -7.10 2.11
CA GLY A 137 -10.88 -7.11 3.23
C GLY A 137 -10.43 -7.96 4.43
N GLU A 138 -9.13 -8.30 4.52
CA GLU A 138 -8.58 -9.06 5.64
C GLU A 138 -8.27 -8.22 6.87
N ALA A 139 -8.12 -6.90 6.68
CA ALA A 139 -7.83 -5.95 7.75
C ALA A 139 -8.59 -4.63 7.55
N ASP A 140 -8.69 -3.85 8.63
CA ASP A 140 -9.48 -2.61 8.68
C ASP A 140 -8.62 -1.36 8.61
N VAL A 141 -7.44 -1.39 9.23
CA VAL A 141 -6.59 -0.21 9.39
C VAL A 141 -5.12 -0.57 9.24
N TYR A 142 -4.41 0.23 8.47
CA TYR A 142 -2.95 0.21 8.35
C TYR A 142 -2.39 1.59 8.69
N PRO A 143 -2.04 1.86 9.96
CA PRO A 143 -1.43 3.12 10.34
C PRO A 143 0.08 3.09 10.01
N ARG A 144 0.56 4.15 9.37
CA ARG A 144 1.98 4.39 9.12
C ARG A 144 2.32 5.84 9.41
N LEU A 145 3.00 6.08 10.52
CA LEU A 145 3.40 7.42 10.95
C LEU A 145 4.90 7.70 10.67
N SER A 146 5.67 6.68 10.35
CA SER A 146 7.07 6.83 9.95
C SER A 146 7.19 7.28 8.48
N PRO A 147 8.25 8.04 8.13
CA PRO A 147 8.52 8.43 6.75
C PRO A 147 8.53 7.25 5.79
N THR A 148 8.06 7.49 4.58
CA THR A 148 8.02 6.54 3.48
C THR A 148 8.19 7.30 2.17
N MET A 149 8.59 6.60 1.12
CA MET A 149 8.70 7.22 -0.20
C MET A 149 7.40 7.05 -0.98
N GLU A 150 7.18 7.91 -1.96
CA GLU A 150 5.96 7.88 -2.78
C GLU A 150 5.82 6.59 -3.58
N TRP A 151 6.93 6.02 -4.08
CA TRP A 151 6.93 4.75 -4.80
C TRP A 151 6.60 3.53 -3.92
N ASP A 152 6.79 3.61 -2.58
CA ASP A 152 6.35 2.56 -1.64
C ASP A 152 4.81 2.50 -1.51
N THR A 153 4.12 3.61 -1.81
CA THR A 153 2.71 3.77 -1.43
C THR A 153 1.75 3.92 -2.60
N ALA A 154 2.16 4.55 -3.71
CA ALA A 154 1.24 4.93 -4.80
C ALA A 154 0.49 3.73 -5.41
N ALA A 155 1.18 2.62 -5.66
CA ALA A 155 0.55 1.42 -6.21
C ALA A 155 -0.50 0.83 -5.26
N GLY A 156 -0.12 0.63 -3.99
CA GLY A 156 -1.02 0.11 -2.95
C GLY A 156 -2.19 1.06 -2.67
N HIS A 157 -1.96 2.38 -2.70
CA HIS A 157 -3.00 3.40 -2.55
C HIS A 157 -4.05 3.26 -3.65
N ALA A 158 -3.64 3.19 -4.93
CA ALA A 158 -4.56 3.02 -6.04
C ALA A 158 -5.40 1.74 -5.92
N VAL A 159 -4.79 0.62 -5.51
CA VAL A 159 -5.50 -0.65 -5.30
C VAL A 159 -6.52 -0.53 -4.17
N VAL A 160 -6.16 0.06 -3.03
CA VAL A 160 -7.07 0.26 -1.89
C VAL A 160 -8.22 1.20 -2.27
N ALA A 161 -7.94 2.31 -2.94
CA ALA A 161 -8.96 3.26 -3.39
C ALA A 161 -9.94 2.61 -4.37
N ALA A 162 -9.44 1.84 -5.35
CA ALA A 162 -10.25 1.11 -6.32
C ALA A 162 -11.08 -0.02 -5.67
N ALA A 163 -10.64 -0.57 -4.53
CA ALA A 163 -11.39 -1.53 -3.72
C ALA A 163 -12.41 -0.86 -2.77
N GLY A 164 -12.55 0.47 -2.80
CA GLY A 164 -13.50 1.24 -1.98
C GLY A 164 -12.96 1.69 -0.62
N GLY A 165 -11.65 1.56 -0.38
CA GLY A 165 -10.98 2.05 0.81
C GLY A 165 -10.48 3.50 0.68
N ARG A 166 -9.74 3.97 1.69
CA ARG A 166 -9.17 5.32 1.72
C ARG A 166 -7.73 5.30 2.22
N VAL A 167 -6.92 6.21 1.70
CA VAL A 167 -5.56 6.45 2.19
C VAL A 167 -5.47 7.95 2.50
N GLU A 168 -5.27 8.25 3.77
CA GLU A 168 -5.38 9.59 4.32
C GLU A 168 -4.12 9.93 5.15
N THR A 169 -3.85 11.20 5.28
CA THR A 169 -2.87 11.72 6.25
C THR A 169 -3.44 11.62 7.69
N PRO A 170 -2.62 11.73 8.74
CA PRO A 170 -3.10 11.60 10.13
C PRO A 170 -4.18 12.60 10.54
N ASP A 171 -4.30 13.72 9.85
CA ASP A 171 -5.34 14.75 10.04
C ASP A 171 -6.60 14.51 9.20
N GLY A 172 -6.66 13.40 8.46
CA GLY A 172 -7.83 12.97 7.68
C GLY A 172 -7.94 13.59 6.29
N ALA A 173 -6.90 14.28 5.80
CA ALA A 173 -6.85 14.77 4.43
C ALA A 173 -6.43 13.64 3.47
N PRO A 174 -6.84 13.67 2.18
CA PRO A 174 -6.33 12.73 1.19
C PRO A 174 -4.81 12.78 1.08
N LEU A 175 -4.15 11.62 1.00
CA LEU A 175 -2.72 11.56 0.73
C LEU A 175 -2.47 11.90 -0.74
N LEU A 176 -1.72 12.96 -0.99
CA LEU A 176 -1.36 13.44 -2.33
C LEU A 176 0.10 13.17 -2.65
N TYR A 177 0.41 13.06 -3.94
CA TYR A 177 1.72 12.77 -4.52
C TYR A 177 2.24 13.97 -5.34
N LYS A 178 3.55 14.10 -5.46
CA LYS A 178 4.16 15.24 -6.17
C LYS A 178 3.91 15.26 -7.66
#